data_deb573fa7fdecbf60c5feb563c6e1ef8
#
_entry.id   deb573fa7fdecbf60c5feb563c6e1ef8
#
_cell.length_a   1.000
_cell.length_b   1.000
_cell.length_c   1.000
_cell.angle_alpha   90.00
_cell.angle_beta   90.00
_cell.angle_gamma   90.00
#
_symmetry.space_group_name_H-M   'P 1'
#
loop_
_entity.id
_entity.type
_entity.pdbx_description
1 polymer ?
#
loop_
_entity_poly.entity_id
_entity_poly.type
_entity_poly.pdbx_seq_one_letter_code
_entity_poly.pdbx_strand_id
1 'polypeptide(L)' 'MKKVVEFLQKNSVQYLATVGRDGKAKCRPFMFCFEQDGKLWFCTNNTKDVYKDMLANPEVEVSVSSPEYAW' A
#
# COMPACT_ATOMS: atom_id res chain seq x y z
N MET A 1 -4.73 11.86 11.40
CA MET A 1 -3.69 11.27 10.54
C MET A 1 -2.38 10.96 11.27
N LYS A 2 -2.04 11.73 12.30
CA LYS A 2 -0.78 11.54 13.01
C LYS A 2 -0.57 10.12 13.56
N LYS A 3 -1.59 9.55 14.20
CA LYS A 3 -1.48 8.18 14.72
C LYS A 3 -1.31 7.15 13.63
N VAL A 4 -1.95 7.35 12.49
CA VAL A 4 -1.82 6.48 11.32
C VAL A 4 -0.40 6.55 10.78
N VAL A 5 0.14 7.76 10.64
CA VAL A 5 1.51 7.96 10.14
C VAL A 5 2.53 7.30 11.07
N GLU A 6 2.39 7.49 12.37
CA GLU A 6 3.29 6.87 13.35
C GLU A 6 3.25 5.35 13.27
N PHE A 7 2.05 4.78 13.12
CA PHE A 7 1.89 3.33 12.99
C PHE A 7 2.56 2.81 11.70
N LEU A 8 2.38 3.50 10.59
CA LEU A 8 2.95 3.11 9.31
C LEU A 8 4.48 3.25 9.30
N GLN A 9 5.02 4.27 9.98
CA GLN A 9 6.47 4.42 10.09
C GLN A 9 7.09 3.32 10.94
N LYS A 10 6.40 2.91 12.01
CA LYS A 10 6.87 1.84 12.88
C LYS A 10 6.70 0.45 12.24
N ASN A 11 5.68 0.29 11.42
CA ASN A 11 5.36 -0.96 10.72
C ASN A 11 5.38 -0.68 9.22
N SER A 12 6.57 -0.52 8.67
CA SER A 12 6.77 0.09 7.35
C SER A 12 6.42 -0.82 6.17
N VAL A 13 6.30 -2.12 6.39
CA VAL A 13 5.88 -3.03 5.33
C VAL A 13 4.37 -3.21 5.42
N GLN A 14 3.68 -2.77 4.39
CA GLN A 14 2.23 -2.93 4.25
C GLN A 14 1.93 -3.82 3.07
N TYR A 15 0.71 -4.33 2.99
CA TYR A 15 0.26 -5.14 1.87
C TYR A 15 -0.79 -4.39 1.10
N LEU A 16 -0.53 -4.17 -0.19
CA LEU A 16 -1.40 -3.42 -1.08
C LEU A 16 -2.18 -4.38 -1.96
N ALA A 17 -3.49 -4.34 -1.84
CA ALA A 17 -4.40 -5.08 -2.71
C ALA A 17 -4.79 -4.22 -3.90
N THR A 18 -4.67 -4.77 -5.10
CA THR A 18 -5.02 -4.08 -6.35
C THR A 18 -5.85 -5.00 -7.23
N VAL A 19 -6.42 -4.43 -8.28
CA VAL A 19 -7.10 -5.20 -9.32
C VAL A 19 -6.15 -5.29 -10.51
N GLY A 20 -5.77 -6.50 -10.89
CA GLY A 20 -4.88 -6.72 -12.02
C GLY A 20 -5.56 -6.41 -13.35
N ARG A 21 -4.74 -6.18 -14.38
CA ARG A 21 -5.26 -5.95 -15.74
C ARG A 21 -6.03 -7.15 -16.28
N ASP A 22 -5.79 -8.34 -15.70
CA ASP A 22 -6.53 -9.57 -16.01
C ASP A 22 -7.86 -9.67 -15.24
N GLY A 23 -8.21 -8.65 -14.44
CA GLY A 23 -9.43 -8.65 -13.65
C GLY A 23 -9.34 -9.42 -12.34
N LYS A 24 -8.16 -9.93 -12.00
CA LYS A 24 -7.98 -10.73 -10.79
C LYS A 24 -7.39 -9.91 -9.67
N ALA A 25 -7.71 -10.26 -8.43
CA ALA A 25 -7.15 -9.61 -7.25
C ALA A 25 -5.68 -9.93 -7.11
N LYS A 26 -4.90 -8.91 -6.74
CA LYS A 26 -3.47 -9.02 -6.47
C LYS A 26 -3.17 -8.44 -5.11
N CYS A 27 -2.16 -8.96 -4.44
CA CYS A 27 -1.72 -8.43 -3.14
C CYS A 27 -0.20 -8.50 -3.08
N ARG A 28 0.43 -7.37 -2.74
CA ARG A 28 1.89 -7.26 -2.76
C ARG A 28 2.38 -6.44 -1.58
N PRO A 29 3.60 -6.72 -1.07
CA PRO A 29 4.19 -5.87 -0.04
C PRO A 29 4.58 -4.52 -0.61
N PHE A 30 4.30 -3.47 0.15
CA PHE A 30 4.65 -2.10 -0.17
C PHE A 30 5.26 -1.44 1.06
N MET A 31 6.07 -0.42 0.85
CA MET A 31 6.62 0.36 1.95
C MET A 31 6.03 1.76 1.95
N PHE A 32 5.55 2.18 3.12
CA PHE A 32 5.11 3.56 3.33
C PHE A 32 6.31 4.50 3.23
N CYS A 33 6.15 5.62 2.52
CA CYS A 33 7.20 6.63 2.39
C CYS A 33 6.96 7.81 3.32
N PHE A 34 5.86 8.55 3.13
CA PHE A 34 5.61 9.74 3.92
C PHE A 34 4.16 10.16 3.77
N GLU A 35 3.75 11.15 4.59
CA GLU A 35 2.45 11.78 4.50
C GLU A 35 2.65 13.22 4.02
N GLN A 36 1.81 13.66 3.10
CA GLN A 36 1.82 15.03 2.59
C GLN A 36 0.42 15.43 2.17
N ASP A 37 -0.01 16.62 2.60
CA ASP A 37 -1.32 17.18 2.26
C ASP A 37 -2.49 16.26 2.63
N GLY A 38 -2.38 15.58 3.77
CA GLY A 38 -3.39 14.65 4.25
C GLY A 38 -3.45 13.35 3.48
N LYS A 39 -2.45 13.06 2.65
CA LYS A 39 -2.40 11.84 1.84
C LYS A 39 -1.20 10.99 2.22
N LEU A 40 -1.38 9.69 2.14
CA LEU A 40 -0.32 8.71 2.37
C LEU A 40 0.37 8.39 1.04
N TRP A 41 1.69 8.47 1.03
CA TRP A 41 2.49 8.26 -0.17
C TRP A 41 3.30 6.98 -0.04
N PHE A 42 3.26 6.17 -1.09
CA PHE A 42 3.99 4.91 -1.19
C PHE A 42 4.84 4.95 -2.45
N CYS A 43 5.97 4.26 -2.43
CA CYS A 43 6.91 4.26 -3.54
C CYS A 43 6.75 3.01 -4.39
N THR A 44 6.75 3.20 -5.70
CA THR A 44 6.81 2.10 -6.65
C THR A 44 7.58 2.53 -7.89
N ASN A 45 7.67 1.66 -8.87
CA ASN A 45 8.43 1.86 -10.09
C ASN A 45 7.49 1.67 -11.28
N ASN A 46 7.64 2.53 -12.30
CA ASN A 46 6.76 2.50 -13.47
C ASN A 46 6.96 1.27 -14.36
N THR A 47 7.97 0.46 -14.10
CA THR A 47 8.17 -0.82 -14.81
C THR A 47 7.49 -1.99 -14.12
N LYS A 48 7.02 -1.81 -12.88
CA LYS A 48 6.37 -2.89 -12.14
C LYS A 48 4.92 -3.07 -12.58
N ASP A 49 4.46 -4.31 -12.53
CA ASP A 49 3.08 -4.65 -12.88
C ASP A 49 2.07 -3.96 -11.98
N VAL A 50 2.38 -3.77 -10.69
CA VAL A 50 1.48 -3.09 -9.76
C VAL A 50 1.19 -1.66 -10.22
N TYR A 51 2.20 -0.95 -10.73
CA TYR A 51 2.01 0.40 -11.24
C TYR A 51 1.08 0.40 -12.46
N LYS A 52 1.33 -0.51 -13.40
CA LYS A 52 0.52 -0.63 -14.60
C LYS A 52 -0.92 -1.04 -14.29
N ASP A 53 -1.09 -1.93 -13.33
CA ASP A 53 -2.42 -2.37 -12.89
C ASP A 53 -3.20 -1.21 -12.27
N MET A 54 -2.55 -0.38 -11.45
CA MET A 54 -3.21 0.79 -10.84
C MET A 54 -3.56 1.87 -11.85
N LEU A 55 -2.81 2.02 -12.93
CA LEU A 55 -3.18 2.92 -14.00
C LEU A 55 -4.44 2.47 -14.72
N ALA A 56 -4.61 1.17 -14.87
CA ALA A 56 -5.81 0.60 -15.51
C ALA A 56 -7.01 0.62 -14.57
N ASN A 57 -6.79 0.37 -13.28
CA ASN A 57 -7.85 0.39 -12.26
C ASN A 57 -7.25 0.88 -10.94
N PRO A 58 -7.62 2.11 -10.51
CA PRO A 58 -7.02 2.70 -9.31
C PRO A 58 -7.62 2.22 -7.98
N GLU A 59 -8.53 1.28 -8.00
CA GLU A 59 -9.10 0.76 -6.76
C GLU A 59 -8.08 -0.10 -6.02
N VAL A 60 -7.77 0.29 -4.79
CA VAL A 60 -6.76 -0.37 -3.96
C VAL A 60 -7.20 -0.40 -2.51
N GLU A 61 -6.64 -1.34 -1.75
CA GLU A 61 -6.77 -1.39 -0.31
C GLU A 61 -5.43 -1.73 0.31
N VAL A 62 -5.17 -1.17 1.49
CA VAL A 62 -3.91 -1.38 2.21
C VAL A 62 -4.21 -2.08 3.52
N SER A 63 -3.46 -3.12 3.81
CA SER A 63 -3.53 -3.83 5.09
C SER A 63 -2.17 -3.81 5.76
N VAL A 64 -2.15 -3.56 7.07
CA VAL A 64 -0.93 -3.54 7.86
C VAL A 64 -1.26 -4.00 9.28
N SER A 65 -0.32 -4.70 9.90
CA SER A 65 -0.46 -5.08 11.30
C SER A 65 0.89 -4.93 12.00
N SER A 66 0.84 -4.77 13.33
CA SER A 66 2.06 -4.77 14.12
C SER A 66 2.47 -6.21 14.45
N PRO A 67 3.77 -6.46 14.69
CA PRO A 67 4.22 -7.79 15.08
C PRO A 67 3.63 -8.29 16.42
N GLU A 68 3.18 -7.35 17.24
CA GLU A 68 2.61 -7.66 18.56
C GLU A 68 1.14 -8.04 18.47
N TYR A 69 0.51 -7.84 17.33
CA TYR A 69 -0.90 -8.12 17.16
C TYR A 69 -1.10 -9.62 17.01
N ALA A 70 -1.82 -10.21 17.93
CA ALA A 70 -2.10 -11.64 17.93
C ALA A 70 -3.61 -11.87 18.00
N TRP A 71 -4.05 -12.86 17.30
CA TRP A 71 -5.44 -13.29 17.31
C TRP A 71 -5.65 -14.45 18.25
#